data_9e8e0f3432035ff22443330a7f38d6bd
#
_entry.id   9e8e0f3432035ff22443330a7f38d6bd
#
_cell.length_a   1.000
_cell.length_b   1.000
_cell.length_c   1.000
_cell.angle_alpha   90.00
_cell.angle_beta   90.00
_cell.angle_gamma   90.00
#
_symmetry.space_group_name_H-M   'P 1'
#
loop_
_entity.id
_entity.type
_entity.pdbx_description
1 polymer ?
#
loop_
_entity_poly.entity_id
_entity_poly.type
_entity_poly.pdbx_seq_one_letter_code
_entity_poly.pdbx_strand_id
1 'polypeptide(L)'
;DKIPAVRLQTLENAGIAGVPFTTGILIGIGETRLERVESLLAIRDIHLRHGHVQEIIIQNFRAKAETKMVNAPEPDLGELLWTIAIARILFGATMSIQAPPNLSPGVLPQIVHAGINDWGGVSPVTPDFVNPEAPWPQVEELSRETASAGKYLTERLTIYPAYAQDLERWVHPDLHERVLEMIDTEGMPRIDEWCPGDVDVEPPEEILSAIINPVKHLSADLSVIIEDAKTGKELSEAAIVRLFQARGDDFSAVVQAADELRRKTNGNSVSFVVNRNINYTNICYFKCQFCAFSKGKLSENLR
;
A
#
# COMPACT_ATOMS: atom_id res chain seq x y z
N ASP A 1 14.39 -26.51 3.45
CA ASP A 1 13.67 -25.31 3.01
C ASP A 1 12.82 -24.67 4.12
N LYS A 2 12.41 -25.45 5.13
CA LYS A 2 11.78 -24.93 6.35
C LYS A 2 12.73 -24.85 7.54
N ILE A 3 14.00 -25.19 7.33
CA ILE A 3 15.05 -25.09 8.36
C ILE A 3 15.34 -23.62 8.62
N PRO A 4 15.30 -23.13 9.88
CA PRO A 4 15.51 -21.72 10.22
C PRO A 4 16.79 -21.13 9.62
N ALA A 5 17.92 -21.85 9.72
CA ALA A 5 19.18 -21.39 9.17
C ALA A 5 19.13 -21.14 7.65
N VAL A 6 18.40 -21.97 6.87
CA VAL A 6 18.24 -21.78 5.43
C VAL A 6 17.37 -20.54 5.14
N ARG A 7 16.34 -20.31 5.94
CA ARG A 7 15.48 -19.11 5.81
C ARG A 7 16.24 -17.82 6.10
N LEU A 8 17.02 -17.83 7.18
CA LEU A 8 17.88 -16.69 7.53
C LEU A 8 18.96 -16.46 6.46
N GLN A 9 19.54 -17.52 5.91
CA GLN A 9 20.49 -17.41 4.80
C GLN A 9 19.86 -16.81 3.54
N THR A 10 18.59 -17.14 3.25
CA THR A 10 17.86 -16.54 2.11
C THR A 10 17.70 -15.04 2.33
N LEU A 11 17.32 -14.63 3.54
CA LEU A 11 17.19 -13.22 3.89
C LEU A 11 18.53 -12.48 3.82
N GLU A 12 19.62 -13.10 4.31
CA GLU A 12 20.98 -12.59 4.19
C GLU A 12 21.40 -12.39 2.74
N ASN A 13 21.14 -13.40 1.89
CA ASN A 13 21.47 -13.35 0.45
C ASN A 13 20.69 -12.23 -0.27
N ALA A 14 19.43 -11.99 0.10
CA ALA A 14 18.65 -10.88 -0.45
C ALA A 14 19.27 -9.53 -0.06
N GLY A 15 19.75 -9.41 1.19
CA GLY A 15 20.47 -8.21 1.65
C GLY A 15 21.78 -7.98 0.91
N ILE A 16 22.57 -9.03 0.69
CA ILE A 16 23.82 -8.96 -0.10
C ILE A 16 23.53 -8.55 -1.54
N ALA A 17 22.44 -9.06 -2.12
CA ALA A 17 22.02 -8.72 -3.48
C ALA A 17 21.35 -7.34 -3.61
N GLY A 18 21.12 -6.60 -2.51
CA GLY A 18 20.46 -5.30 -2.53
C GLY A 18 18.98 -5.36 -2.94
N VAL A 19 18.29 -6.47 -2.66
CA VAL A 19 16.88 -6.63 -3.01
C VAL A 19 15.98 -6.20 -1.86
N PRO A 20 15.11 -5.17 -2.03
CA PRO A 20 14.08 -4.85 -1.04
C PRO A 20 13.21 -6.07 -0.77
N PHE A 21 13.16 -6.51 0.48
CA PHE A 21 12.62 -7.81 0.83
C PHE A 21 11.51 -7.70 1.87
N THR A 22 10.40 -8.39 1.62
CA THR A 22 9.31 -8.56 2.58
C THR A 22 9.49 -9.86 3.32
N THR A 23 9.43 -9.83 4.65
CA THR A 23 9.54 -11.01 5.51
C THR A 23 8.60 -10.88 6.71
N GLY A 24 8.59 -11.86 7.60
CA GLY A 24 7.74 -11.83 8.79
C GLY A 24 7.65 -13.16 9.49
N ILE A 25 6.71 -13.26 10.40
CA ILE A 25 6.44 -14.47 11.17
C ILE A 25 4.97 -14.85 11.12
N LEU A 26 4.70 -16.15 11.15
CA LEU A 26 3.38 -16.73 11.36
C LEU A 26 3.29 -17.15 12.82
N ILE A 27 2.25 -16.70 13.53
CA ILE A 27 2.02 -17.00 14.94
C ILE A 27 0.85 -17.96 15.13
N GLY A 28 0.89 -18.76 16.20
CA GLY A 28 -0.17 -19.70 16.58
C GLY A 28 -0.02 -21.08 15.96
N ILE A 29 1.18 -21.46 15.54
CA ILE A 29 1.48 -22.79 14.95
C ILE A 29 2.23 -23.70 15.92
N GLY A 30 2.27 -23.35 17.22
CA GLY A 30 2.91 -24.12 18.29
C GLY A 30 4.17 -23.47 18.87
N GLU A 31 4.56 -22.32 18.38
CA GLU A 31 5.68 -21.56 18.87
C GLU A 31 5.36 -20.82 20.20
N THR A 32 6.37 -20.56 20.98
CA THR A 32 6.32 -19.76 22.20
C THR A 32 6.53 -18.26 21.91
N ARG A 33 6.15 -17.41 22.86
CA ARG A 33 6.46 -15.97 22.80
C ARG A 33 7.96 -15.69 22.68
N LEU A 34 8.79 -16.50 23.34
CA LEU A 34 10.26 -16.37 23.24
C LEU A 34 10.74 -16.64 21.82
N GLU A 35 10.29 -17.69 21.19
CA GLU A 35 10.64 -18.02 19.79
C GLU A 35 10.19 -16.95 18.81
N ARG A 36 9.03 -16.28 19.04
CA ARG A 36 8.63 -15.12 18.24
C ARG A 36 9.61 -13.96 18.39
N VAL A 37 10.01 -13.64 19.61
CA VAL A 37 10.99 -12.58 19.88
C VAL A 37 12.35 -12.91 19.25
N GLU A 38 12.85 -14.13 19.42
CA GLU A 38 14.10 -14.58 18.81
C GLU A 38 14.05 -14.50 17.27
N SER A 39 12.92 -14.89 16.66
CA SER A 39 12.72 -14.78 15.21
C SER A 39 12.75 -13.31 14.74
N LEU A 40 12.05 -12.42 15.44
CA LEU A 40 12.06 -10.99 15.14
C LEU A 40 13.45 -10.37 15.32
N LEU A 41 14.18 -10.74 16.36
CA LEU A 41 15.55 -10.31 16.59
C LEU A 41 16.49 -10.77 15.47
N ALA A 42 16.38 -12.03 15.04
CA ALA A 42 17.18 -12.54 13.93
C ALA A 42 16.93 -11.77 12.61
N ILE A 43 15.66 -11.45 12.31
CA ILE A 43 15.30 -10.62 11.15
C ILE A 43 15.89 -9.20 11.31
N ARG A 44 15.74 -8.61 12.50
CA ARG A 44 16.26 -7.27 12.79
C ARG A 44 17.76 -7.19 12.59
N ASP A 45 18.48 -8.17 13.10
CA ASP A 45 19.94 -8.18 13.02
C ASP A 45 20.44 -8.28 11.56
N ILE A 46 19.74 -9.01 10.71
CA ILE A 46 20.02 -9.04 9.27
C ILE A 46 19.66 -7.68 8.63
N HIS A 47 18.50 -7.12 8.97
CA HIS A 47 18.12 -5.78 8.48
C HIS A 47 19.14 -4.71 8.85
N LEU A 48 19.65 -4.71 10.07
CA LEU A 48 20.64 -3.73 10.52
C LEU A 48 21.96 -3.79 9.72
N ARG A 49 22.31 -4.96 9.18
CA ARG A 49 23.50 -5.11 8.31
C ARG A 49 23.29 -4.58 6.90
N HIS A 50 22.12 -4.79 6.33
CA HIS A 50 21.86 -4.57 4.90
C HIS A 50 20.86 -3.45 4.60
N GLY A 51 19.94 -3.17 5.51
CA GLY A 51 18.88 -2.16 5.33
C GLY A 51 17.79 -2.57 4.33
N HIS A 52 17.71 -3.82 3.91
CA HIS A 52 16.90 -4.30 2.79
C HIS A 52 15.51 -4.80 3.15
N VAL A 53 15.23 -5.05 4.45
CA VAL A 53 13.89 -5.48 4.86
C VAL A 53 12.96 -4.29 4.85
N GLN A 54 12.06 -4.23 3.88
CA GLN A 54 11.12 -3.13 3.73
C GLN A 54 9.84 -3.29 4.55
N GLU A 55 9.55 -4.53 4.99
CA GLU A 55 8.29 -4.85 5.68
C GLU A 55 8.43 -6.08 6.56
N ILE A 56 7.80 -6.03 7.73
CA ILE A 56 7.64 -7.15 8.66
C ILE A 56 6.17 -7.53 8.76
N ILE A 57 5.82 -8.71 8.30
CA ILE A 57 4.45 -9.25 8.36
C ILE A 57 4.26 -10.04 9.66
N ILE A 58 3.27 -9.67 10.45
CA ILE A 58 2.79 -10.45 11.59
C ILE A 58 1.47 -11.09 11.18
N GLN A 59 1.52 -12.37 10.85
CA GLN A 59 0.36 -13.12 10.39
C GLN A 59 -0.11 -14.10 11.46
N ASN A 60 -1.38 -14.05 11.81
CA ASN A 60 -2.00 -15.03 12.70
C ASN A 60 -2.44 -16.28 11.90
N PHE A 61 -2.20 -17.44 12.50
CA PHE A 61 -2.69 -18.71 11.97
C PHE A 61 -4.21 -18.77 12.03
N ARG A 62 -4.81 -19.30 10.95
CA ARG A 62 -6.24 -19.66 10.87
C ARG A 62 -6.36 -21.13 10.50
N ALA A 63 -7.14 -21.86 11.27
CA ALA A 63 -7.41 -23.28 10.99
C ALA A 63 -8.28 -23.42 9.73
N LYS A 64 -7.92 -24.34 8.86
CA LYS A 64 -8.59 -24.49 7.57
C LYS A 64 -9.07 -25.92 7.38
N ALA A 65 -10.28 -26.05 6.85
CA ALA A 65 -10.73 -27.33 6.31
C ALA A 65 -9.71 -27.91 5.31
N GLU A 66 -9.67 -29.20 5.16
CA GLU A 66 -8.76 -29.93 4.26
C GLU A 66 -7.26 -29.76 4.56
N THR A 67 -6.88 -29.20 5.71
CA THR A 67 -5.49 -29.15 6.18
C THR A 67 -5.27 -30.08 7.37
N LYS A 68 -4.02 -30.46 7.62
CA LYS A 68 -3.66 -31.28 8.79
C LYS A 68 -3.90 -30.54 10.12
N MET A 69 -4.01 -29.21 10.09
CA MET A 69 -4.18 -28.35 11.26
C MET A 69 -5.63 -27.86 11.42
N VAL A 70 -6.61 -28.54 10.81
CA VAL A 70 -8.04 -28.15 10.90
C VAL A 70 -8.56 -28.02 12.32
N ASN A 71 -8.01 -28.78 13.26
CA ASN A 71 -8.39 -28.76 14.68
C ASN A 71 -7.32 -28.10 15.57
N ALA A 72 -6.32 -27.46 15.01
CA ALA A 72 -5.32 -26.77 15.79
C ALA A 72 -5.91 -25.46 16.38
N PRO A 73 -5.58 -25.11 17.64
CA PRO A 73 -6.04 -23.87 18.24
C PRO A 73 -5.48 -22.66 17.48
N GLU A 74 -6.33 -21.70 17.21
CA GLU A 74 -5.93 -20.41 16.68
C GLU A 74 -5.40 -19.51 17.80
N PRO A 75 -4.43 -18.60 17.51
CA PRO A 75 -3.99 -17.62 18.49
C PRO A 75 -5.13 -16.64 18.77
N ASP A 76 -5.30 -16.27 20.02
CA ASP A 76 -6.26 -15.23 20.40
C ASP A 76 -5.80 -13.84 19.95
N LEU A 77 -6.70 -12.87 20.00
CA LEU A 77 -6.40 -11.49 19.63
C LEU A 77 -5.26 -10.90 20.46
N GLY A 78 -5.20 -11.22 21.77
CA GLY A 78 -4.16 -10.74 22.66
C GLY A 78 -2.77 -11.16 22.21
N GLU A 79 -2.60 -12.40 21.74
CA GLU A 79 -1.34 -12.90 21.19
C GLU A 79 -0.92 -12.15 19.91
N LEU A 80 -1.87 -11.83 19.03
CA LEU A 80 -1.62 -11.03 17.84
C LEU A 80 -1.18 -9.61 18.20
N LEU A 81 -1.98 -8.91 19.02
CA LEU A 81 -1.70 -7.54 19.45
C LEU A 81 -0.35 -7.44 20.18
N TRP A 82 -0.07 -8.39 21.08
CA TRP A 82 1.20 -8.47 21.78
C TRP A 82 2.37 -8.61 20.81
N THR A 83 2.26 -9.51 19.84
CA THR A 83 3.35 -9.74 18.88
C THR A 83 3.60 -8.53 18.00
N ILE A 84 2.54 -7.85 17.54
CA ILE A 84 2.65 -6.59 16.77
C ILE A 84 3.33 -5.51 17.61
N ALA A 85 2.91 -5.34 18.86
CA ALA A 85 3.50 -4.34 19.76
C ALA A 85 5.01 -4.62 20.01
N ILE A 86 5.38 -5.87 20.24
CA ILE A 86 6.79 -6.26 20.38
C ILE A 86 7.56 -6.00 19.09
N ALA A 87 7.01 -6.36 17.92
CA ALA A 87 7.65 -6.05 16.64
C ALA A 87 7.88 -4.53 16.49
N ARG A 88 6.88 -3.69 16.81
CA ARG A 88 7.02 -2.23 16.78
C ARG A 88 8.10 -1.72 17.71
N ILE A 89 8.20 -2.25 18.93
CA ILE A 89 9.24 -1.87 19.89
C ILE A 89 10.64 -2.29 19.39
N LEU A 90 10.76 -3.48 18.84
CA LEU A 90 12.05 -4.01 18.38
C LEU A 90 12.57 -3.31 17.12
N PHE A 91 11.70 -2.96 16.17
CA PHE A 91 12.08 -2.37 14.89
C PHE A 91 11.98 -0.83 14.86
N GLY A 92 11.39 -0.21 15.87
CA GLY A 92 11.27 1.24 15.96
C GLY A 92 10.15 1.83 15.09
N ALA A 93 10.14 3.16 14.97
CA ALA A 93 9.03 3.90 14.37
C ALA A 93 8.98 3.81 12.83
N THR A 94 10.11 3.65 12.18
CA THR A 94 10.25 3.75 10.72
C THR A 94 9.96 2.45 9.97
N MET A 95 10.08 1.31 10.64
CA MET A 95 9.81 0.02 10.01
C MET A 95 8.33 -0.13 9.64
N SER A 96 8.06 -0.63 8.45
CA SER A 96 6.72 -1.03 8.06
C SER A 96 6.36 -2.37 8.69
N ILE A 97 5.34 -2.35 9.55
CA ILE A 97 4.79 -3.55 10.20
C ILE A 97 3.39 -3.75 9.68
N GLN A 98 3.16 -4.92 9.12
CA GLN A 98 1.92 -5.31 8.47
C GLN A 98 1.21 -6.42 9.24
N ALA A 99 -0.12 -6.38 9.25
CA ALA A 99 -0.97 -7.52 9.55
C ALA A 99 -2.05 -7.66 8.49
N PRO A 100 -2.31 -8.87 7.95
CA PRO A 100 -3.35 -9.08 6.94
C PRO A 100 -4.75 -8.78 7.50
N PRO A 101 -5.53 -7.85 6.91
CA PRO A 101 -6.80 -7.41 7.48
C PRO A 101 -7.89 -8.47 7.40
N ASN A 102 -7.86 -9.35 6.39
CA ASN A 102 -8.84 -10.40 6.18
C ASN A 102 -8.82 -11.51 7.25
N LEU A 103 -7.69 -11.66 7.95
CA LEU A 103 -7.55 -12.72 8.98
C LEU A 103 -8.11 -12.31 10.35
N SER A 104 -8.48 -11.06 10.52
CA SER A 104 -8.94 -10.54 11.81
C SER A 104 -10.10 -9.54 11.64
N PRO A 105 -11.21 -9.93 11.00
CA PRO A 105 -12.35 -9.05 10.79
C PRO A 105 -12.95 -8.58 12.11
N GLY A 106 -13.43 -7.34 12.14
CA GLY A 106 -14.12 -6.75 13.30
C GLY A 106 -13.20 -6.23 14.42
N VAL A 107 -11.87 -6.36 14.28
CA VAL A 107 -10.88 -5.91 15.28
C VAL A 107 -9.75 -5.08 14.68
N LEU A 108 -9.94 -4.58 13.47
CA LEU A 108 -8.91 -3.84 12.73
C LEU A 108 -8.39 -2.59 13.46
N PRO A 109 -9.24 -1.78 14.14
CA PRO A 109 -8.78 -0.64 14.92
C PRO A 109 -7.82 -1.03 16.05
N GLN A 110 -8.05 -2.16 16.71
CA GLN A 110 -7.15 -2.65 17.76
C GLN A 110 -5.78 -3.05 17.18
N ILE A 111 -5.75 -3.62 15.99
CA ILE A 111 -4.52 -3.98 15.28
C ILE A 111 -3.72 -2.73 14.92
N VAL A 112 -4.38 -1.67 14.44
CA VAL A 112 -3.73 -0.37 14.20
C VAL A 112 -3.14 0.18 15.50
N HIS A 113 -3.88 0.16 16.59
CA HIS A 113 -3.42 0.64 17.90
C HIS A 113 -2.27 -0.20 18.48
N ALA A 114 -2.17 -1.48 18.10
CA ALA A 114 -1.04 -2.32 18.49
C ALA A 114 0.27 -1.94 17.78
N GLY A 115 0.23 -1.14 16.70
CA GLY A 115 1.43 -0.55 16.12
C GLY A 115 1.71 -0.90 14.67
N ILE A 116 0.77 -1.45 13.91
CA ILE A 116 0.93 -1.58 12.45
C ILE A 116 0.83 -0.20 11.79
N ASN A 117 1.43 -0.09 10.62
CA ASN A 117 1.31 1.04 9.72
C ASN A 117 1.12 0.60 8.26
N ASP A 118 0.82 -0.66 8.04
CA ASP A 118 0.55 -1.20 6.71
C ASP A 118 -0.44 -2.38 6.79
N TRP A 119 -1.29 -2.51 5.78
CA TRP A 119 -2.21 -3.63 5.64
C TRP A 119 -1.74 -4.65 4.59
N GLY A 120 -0.64 -4.36 3.90
CA GLY A 120 -0.12 -5.18 2.81
C GLY A 120 -0.92 -5.09 1.53
N GLY A 121 -0.79 -6.13 0.71
CA GLY A 121 -1.56 -6.24 -0.51
C GLY A 121 -2.99 -6.67 -0.23
N VAL A 122 -3.94 -5.81 -0.54
CA VAL A 122 -5.40 -6.07 -0.42
C VAL A 122 -6.00 -6.21 -1.82
N SER A 123 -6.76 -7.26 -2.06
CA SER A 123 -7.38 -7.53 -3.36
C SER A 123 -8.86 -7.89 -3.23
N PRO A 124 -9.76 -6.90 -3.10
CA PRO A 124 -11.19 -7.15 -2.88
C PRO A 124 -11.89 -7.94 -3.98
N VAL A 125 -11.29 -7.97 -5.17
CA VAL A 125 -11.86 -8.60 -6.38
C VAL A 125 -11.35 -10.02 -6.64
N THR A 126 -10.33 -10.47 -5.87
CA THR A 126 -9.79 -11.83 -6.00
C THR A 126 -9.82 -12.53 -4.64
N PRO A 127 -10.15 -13.83 -4.58
CA PRO A 127 -10.10 -14.57 -3.33
C PRO A 127 -8.65 -14.67 -2.80
N ASP A 128 -8.50 -14.70 -1.50
CA ASP A 128 -7.25 -15.13 -0.88
C ASP A 128 -7.14 -16.66 -1.03
N PHE A 129 -6.30 -17.11 -1.95
CA PHE A 129 -6.13 -18.55 -2.21
C PHE A 129 -5.40 -19.29 -1.08
N VAL A 130 -4.74 -18.56 -0.19
CA VAL A 130 -4.10 -19.16 1.02
C VAL A 130 -5.13 -19.28 2.15
N ASN A 131 -6.04 -18.32 2.27
CA ASN A 131 -7.09 -18.27 3.27
C ASN A 131 -8.45 -18.04 2.60
N PRO A 132 -8.96 -19.03 1.83
CA PRO A 132 -10.18 -18.85 1.04
C PRO A 132 -11.44 -18.62 1.89
N GLU A 133 -11.38 -18.98 3.16
CA GLU A 133 -12.44 -18.74 4.15
C GLU A 133 -12.46 -17.30 4.70
N ALA A 134 -11.42 -16.52 4.43
CA ALA A 134 -11.23 -15.16 4.93
C ALA A 134 -11.17 -14.17 3.74
N PRO A 135 -12.31 -13.70 3.23
CA PRO A 135 -12.34 -12.77 2.11
C PRO A 135 -11.69 -11.44 2.49
N TRP A 136 -11.08 -10.80 1.49
CA TRP A 136 -10.52 -9.46 1.66
C TRP A 136 -11.63 -8.45 1.96
N PRO A 137 -11.42 -7.52 2.89
CA PRO A 137 -12.34 -6.41 3.08
C PRO A 137 -12.38 -5.52 1.83
N GLN A 138 -13.50 -4.86 1.59
CA GLN A 138 -13.57 -3.80 0.61
C GLN A 138 -12.70 -2.62 1.05
N VAL A 139 -12.12 -1.90 0.10
CA VAL A 139 -11.19 -0.79 0.39
C VAL A 139 -11.87 0.31 1.22
N GLU A 140 -13.13 0.61 0.93
CA GLU A 140 -13.94 1.58 1.68
C GLU A 140 -14.14 1.16 3.15
N GLU A 141 -14.43 -0.13 3.37
CA GLU A 141 -14.54 -0.69 4.72
C GLU A 141 -13.21 -0.58 5.46
N LEU A 142 -12.11 -0.98 4.80
CA LEU A 142 -10.77 -0.89 5.37
C LEU A 142 -10.38 0.56 5.70
N SER A 143 -10.76 1.51 4.83
CA SER A 143 -10.57 2.94 5.06
C SER A 143 -11.33 3.43 6.29
N ARG A 144 -12.60 3.06 6.43
CA ARG A 144 -13.43 3.41 7.58
C ARG A 144 -12.89 2.83 8.89
N GLU A 145 -12.50 1.56 8.89
CA GLU A 145 -11.91 0.91 10.06
C GLU A 145 -10.57 1.56 10.44
N THR A 146 -9.75 1.92 9.45
CA THR A 146 -8.49 2.63 9.68
C THR A 146 -8.76 4.03 10.25
N ALA A 147 -9.75 4.73 9.72
CA ALA A 147 -10.16 6.06 10.21
C ALA A 147 -10.69 6.02 11.64
N SER A 148 -11.41 4.97 12.03
CA SER A 148 -11.89 4.78 13.40
C SER A 148 -10.77 4.64 14.42
N ALA A 149 -9.58 4.21 13.99
CA ALA A 149 -8.35 4.19 14.78
C ALA A 149 -7.57 5.53 14.74
N GLY A 150 -8.13 6.59 14.16
CA GLY A 150 -7.49 7.91 14.05
C GLY A 150 -6.36 7.96 13.01
N LYS A 151 -6.40 7.08 11.99
CA LYS A 151 -5.45 7.01 10.88
C LYS A 151 -6.19 7.10 9.56
N TYR A 152 -5.49 7.42 8.48
CA TYR A 152 -6.04 7.38 7.13
C TYR A 152 -5.37 6.27 6.32
N LEU A 153 -6.15 5.65 5.44
CA LEU A 153 -5.66 4.66 4.49
C LEU A 153 -5.06 5.39 3.29
N THR A 154 -3.88 4.95 2.85
CA THR A 154 -3.23 5.46 1.64
C THR A 154 -2.68 4.31 0.82
N GLU A 155 -2.69 4.46 -0.48
CA GLU A 155 -2.06 3.49 -1.39
C GLU A 155 -0.54 3.64 -1.36
N ARG A 156 0.16 2.56 -1.73
CA ARG A 156 1.58 2.55 -1.98
C ARG A 156 1.95 1.60 -3.13
N LEU A 157 3.11 1.79 -3.72
CA LEU A 157 3.68 0.79 -4.62
C LEU A 157 4.13 -0.45 -3.84
N THR A 158 4.41 -1.53 -4.57
CA THR A 158 5.01 -2.74 -3.98
C THR A 158 6.37 -2.46 -3.36
N ILE A 159 7.16 -1.59 -4.00
CA ILE A 159 8.36 -1.02 -3.39
C ILE A 159 7.94 0.10 -2.43
N TYR A 160 8.47 0.08 -1.21
CA TYR A 160 8.15 1.09 -0.21
C TYR A 160 8.77 2.45 -0.52
N PRO A 161 8.16 3.56 -0.08
CA PRO A 161 8.62 4.91 -0.39
C PRO A 161 10.11 5.15 -0.11
N ALA A 162 10.60 4.72 1.04
CA ALA A 162 12.01 4.88 1.39
C ALA A 162 12.99 4.18 0.42
N TYR A 163 12.56 3.10 -0.21
CA TYR A 163 13.34 2.38 -1.23
C TYR A 163 13.13 2.98 -2.61
N ALA A 164 11.94 3.46 -2.90
CA ALA A 164 11.64 4.15 -4.16
C ALA A 164 12.35 5.51 -4.28
N GLN A 165 12.74 6.13 -3.17
CA GLN A 165 13.52 7.37 -3.14
C GLN A 165 15.03 7.15 -3.32
N ASP A 166 15.53 5.91 -3.23
CA ASP A 166 16.94 5.54 -3.43
C ASP A 166 17.05 4.44 -4.50
N LEU A 167 16.64 4.79 -5.72
CA LEU A 167 16.57 3.87 -6.85
C LEU A 167 17.93 3.29 -7.22
N GLU A 168 18.98 4.07 -7.13
CA GLU A 168 20.35 3.65 -7.46
C GLU A 168 20.79 2.44 -6.63
N ARG A 169 20.31 2.36 -5.40
CA ARG A 169 20.64 1.28 -4.48
C ARG A 169 19.71 0.08 -4.62
N TRP A 170 18.42 0.31 -4.87
CA TRP A 170 17.39 -0.68 -4.62
C TRP A 170 16.66 -1.20 -5.86
N VAL A 171 16.82 -0.51 -6.99
CA VAL A 171 16.05 -0.81 -8.19
C VAL A 171 16.99 -0.98 -9.38
N HIS A 172 16.73 -1.97 -10.22
CA HIS A 172 17.50 -2.15 -11.45
C HIS A 172 17.36 -0.90 -12.33
N PRO A 173 18.44 -0.39 -12.95
CA PRO A 173 18.42 0.85 -13.74
C PRO A 173 17.34 0.90 -14.82
N ASP A 174 17.04 -0.21 -15.48
CA ASP A 174 16.00 -0.29 -16.52
C ASP A 174 14.58 0.01 -16.01
N LEU A 175 14.38 0.02 -14.68
CA LEU A 175 13.11 0.29 -14.04
C LEU A 175 13.03 1.68 -13.40
N HIS A 176 14.12 2.44 -13.37
CA HIS A 176 14.16 3.74 -12.69
C HIS A 176 13.13 4.71 -13.28
N GLU A 177 13.12 4.90 -14.60
CA GLU A 177 12.16 5.76 -15.28
C GLU A 177 10.72 5.35 -14.95
N ARG A 178 10.44 4.05 -15.01
CA ARG A 178 9.11 3.53 -14.71
C ARG A 178 8.66 3.78 -13.27
N VAL A 179 9.56 3.63 -12.29
CA VAL A 179 9.25 3.91 -10.89
C VAL A 179 9.04 5.41 -10.70
N LEU A 180 9.89 6.26 -11.28
CA LEU A 180 9.77 7.72 -11.19
C LEU A 180 8.47 8.25 -11.81
N GLU A 181 7.98 7.63 -12.88
CA GLU A 181 6.68 7.97 -13.46
C GLU A 181 5.51 7.66 -12.53
N MET A 182 5.66 6.68 -11.64
CA MET A 182 4.60 6.17 -10.77
C MET A 182 4.59 6.78 -9.38
N ILE A 183 5.62 7.52 -8.97
CA ILE A 183 5.74 8.07 -7.62
C ILE A 183 5.76 9.60 -7.61
N ASP A 184 5.35 10.14 -6.47
CA ASP A 184 5.54 11.55 -6.11
C ASP A 184 6.91 11.77 -5.43
N THR A 185 7.16 12.97 -4.94
CA THR A 185 8.41 13.33 -4.25
C THR A 185 8.61 12.62 -2.92
N GLU A 186 7.57 12.05 -2.34
CA GLU A 186 7.62 11.28 -1.09
C GLU A 186 7.74 9.77 -1.35
N GLY A 187 7.77 9.35 -2.62
CA GLY A 187 7.83 7.94 -3.03
C GLY A 187 6.48 7.22 -2.97
N MET A 188 5.40 7.98 -2.76
CA MET A 188 4.04 7.46 -2.81
C MET A 188 3.53 7.40 -4.25
N PRO A 189 2.54 6.54 -4.57
CA PRO A 189 1.97 6.50 -5.90
C PRO A 189 1.40 7.85 -6.31
N ARG A 190 1.64 8.24 -7.54
CA ARG A 190 0.89 9.33 -8.13
C ARG A 190 -0.56 8.91 -8.26
N ILE A 191 -1.42 9.66 -7.61
CA ILE A 191 -2.86 9.47 -7.71
C ILE A 191 -3.33 10.42 -8.81
N ASP A 192 -3.75 9.87 -9.94
CA ASP A 192 -4.36 10.67 -11.03
C ASP A 192 -5.74 11.21 -10.62
N GLU A 193 -6.31 10.64 -9.58
CA GLU A 193 -7.55 11.07 -8.94
C GLU A 193 -7.25 11.86 -7.65
N TRP A 194 -6.64 13.04 -7.80
CA TRP A 194 -6.54 13.93 -6.65
C TRP A 194 -7.93 14.49 -6.33
N CYS A 195 -8.50 14.06 -5.24
CA CYS A 195 -9.71 14.62 -4.68
C CYS A 195 -9.36 15.33 -3.37
N PRO A 196 -9.43 16.68 -3.32
CA PRO A 196 -9.23 17.40 -2.08
C PRO A 196 -10.46 17.21 -1.21
N GLY A 197 -10.29 16.56 -0.09
CA GLY A 197 -11.36 16.36 0.87
C GLY A 197 -11.83 14.92 1.00
N ASP A 198 -12.89 14.74 1.74
CA ASP A 198 -13.53 13.46 1.99
C ASP A 198 -14.43 13.10 0.81
N VAL A 199 -14.34 11.86 0.29
CA VAL A 199 -15.18 11.37 -0.81
C VAL A 199 -16.65 11.20 -0.41
N ASP A 200 -16.92 11.10 0.89
CA ASP A 200 -18.28 10.96 1.44
C ASP A 200 -18.94 12.33 1.76
N VAL A 201 -18.22 13.41 1.58
CA VAL A 201 -18.74 14.77 1.80
C VAL A 201 -18.87 15.46 0.45
N GLU A 202 -20.10 15.85 0.10
CA GLU A 202 -20.30 16.69 -1.10
C GLU A 202 -19.45 17.96 -0.98
N PRO A 203 -18.74 18.33 -2.06
CA PRO A 203 -17.99 19.58 -2.05
C PRO A 203 -18.91 20.74 -1.68
N PRO A 204 -18.45 21.71 -0.87
CA PRO A 204 -19.25 22.90 -0.58
C PRO A 204 -19.82 23.53 -1.84
N GLU A 205 -21.07 23.97 -1.80
CA GLU A 205 -21.77 24.57 -2.94
C GLU A 205 -20.96 25.73 -3.56
N GLU A 206 -20.18 26.41 -2.75
CA GLU A 206 -19.25 27.44 -3.19
C GLU A 206 -18.15 26.93 -4.14
N ILE A 207 -17.64 25.72 -3.91
CA ILE A 207 -16.64 25.08 -4.79
C ILE A 207 -17.31 24.62 -6.08
N LEU A 208 -18.47 23.98 -6.00
CA LEU A 208 -19.23 23.55 -7.19
C LEU A 208 -19.62 24.76 -8.03
N SER A 209 -20.07 25.84 -7.40
CA SER A 209 -20.42 27.07 -8.10
C SER A 209 -19.20 27.74 -8.76
N ALA A 210 -18.02 27.65 -8.14
CA ALA A 210 -16.77 28.18 -8.71
C ALA A 210 -16.35 27.44 -10.00
N ILE A 211 -16.68 26.13 -10.11
CA ILE A 211 -16.39 25.32 -11.29
C ILE A 211 -17.40 25.61 -12.43
N ILE A 212 -18.65 25.83 -12.08
CA ILE A 212 -19.77 25.88 -13.03
C ILE A 212 -20.10 27.34 -13.46
N ASN A 213 -19.94 28.29 -12.57
CA ASN A 213 -20.34 29.69 -12.81
C ASN A 213 -19.32 30.44 -13.67
N PRO A 214 -19.79 31.34 -14.53
CA PRO A 214 -18.91 32.22 -15.30
C PRO A 214 -18.09 33.14 -14.41
N VAL A 215 -16.80 33.24 -14.70
CA VAL A 215 -15.86 34.15 -14.03
C VAL A 215 -16.31 35.60 -14.31
N LYS A 216 -16.57 36.34 -13.25
CA LYS A 216 -17.03 37.75 -13.37
C LYS A 216 -15.86 38.75 -13.32
N HIS A 217 -14.90 38.45 -12.46
CA HIS A 217 -13.71 39.27 -12.28
C HIS A 217 -12.47 38.42 -12.20
N LEU A 218 -11.55 38.63 -13.13
CA LEU A 218 -10.25 37.94 -13.15
C LEU A 218 -9.16 38.97 -12.89
N SER A 219 -8.27 38.69 -11.94
CA SER A 219 -7.11 39.54 -11.67
C SER A 219 -6.21 39.63 -12.90
N ALA A 220 -5.75 40.83 -13.23
CA ALA A 220 -5.00 41.08 -14.45
C ALA A 220 -3.68 40.28 -14.53
N ASP A 221 -2.97 40.13 -13.42
CA ASP A 221 -1.77 39.36 -13.29
C ASP A 221 -2.03 37.86 -13.55
N LEU A 222 -3.13 37.33 -12.99
CA LEU A 222 -3.50 35.93 -13.17
C LEU A 222 -3.98 35.63 -14.59
N SER A 223 -4.66 36.60 -15.23
CA SER A 223 -5.05 36.49 -16.64
C SER A 223 -3.84 36.26 -17.55
N VAL A 224 -2.73 36.97 -17.33
CA VAL A 224 -1.49 36.80 -18.09
C VAL A 224 -0.88 35.42 -17.84
N ILE A 225 -0.83 35.00 -16.59
CA ILE A 225 -0.27 33.68 -16.22
C ILE A 225 -1.08 32.54 -16.85
N ILE A 226 -2.41 32.63 -16.83
CA ILE A 226 -3.31 31.64 -17.45
C ILE A 226 -3.10 31.59 -18.96
N GLU A 227 -2.98 32.75 -19.62
CA GLU A 227 -2.74 32.79 -21.07
C GLU A 227 -1.36 32.20 -21.43
N ASP A 228 -0.31 32.53 -20.68
CA ASP A 228 1.01 31.94 -20.83
C ASP A 228 0.94 30.40 -20.69
N ALA A 229 0.23 29.87 -19.70
CA ALA A 229 0.03 28.44 -19.53
C ALA A 229 -0.73 27.81 -20.71
N LYS A 230 -1.81 28.43 -21.19
CA LYS A 230 -2.60 27.96 -22.34
C LYS A 230 -1.80 27.88 -23.64
N THR A 231 -0.82 28.74 -23.81
CA THR A 231 0.07 28.76 -24.96
C THR A 231 1.26 27.82 -24.83
N GLY A 232 1.40 27.12 -23.70
CA GLY A 232 2.48 26.18 -23.43
C GLY A 232 3.79 26.85 -23.02
N LYS A 233 3.75 28.10 -22.60
CA LYS A 233 4.91 28.81 -22.11
C LYS A 233 5.26 28.32 -20.70
N GLU A 234 6.55 28.09 -20.46
CA GLU A 234 7.04 27.71 -19.14
C GLU A 234 6.76 28.83 -18.12
N LEU A 235 6.12 28.45 -17.02
CA LEU A 235 5.78 29.37 -15.95
C LEU A 235 6.93 29.48 -14.94
N SER A 236 7.19 30.69 -14.47
CA SER A 236 8.12 30.91 -13.36
C SER A 236 7.55 30.38 -12.04
N GLU A 237 8.43 30.10 -11.08
CA GLU A 237 8.02 29.71 -9.71
C GLU A 237 7.04 30.72 -9.10
N ALA A 238 7.29 32.02 -9.24
CA ALA A 238 6.41 33.06 -8.75
C ALA A 238 5.01 32.99 -9.39
N ALA A 239 4.93 32.70 -10.69
CA ALA A 239 3.65 32.53 -11.39
C ALA A 239 2.89 31.29 -10.87
N ILE A 240 3.60 30.18 -10.63
CA ILE A 240 3.01 28.95 -10.05
C ILE A 240 2.48 29.24 -8.63
N VAL A 241 3.27 29.89 -7.78
CA VAL A 241 2.82 30.28 -6.43
C VAL A 241 1.57 31.17 -6.50
N ARG A 242 1.51 32.10 -7.48
CA ARG A 242 0.33 32.95 -7.67
C ARG A 242 -0.92 32.15 -8.07
N LEU A 243 -0.79 31.10 -8.88
CA LEU A 243 -1.90 30.19 -9.20
C LEU A 243 -2.44 29.51 -7.93
N PHE A 244 -1.57 29.01 -7.05
CA PHE A 244 -1.98 28.41 -5.77
C PHE A 244 -2.63 29.39 -4.79
N GLN A 245 -2.37 30.69 -4.93
CA GLN A 245 -2.98 31.74 -4.11
C GLN A 245 -4.35 32.17 -4.64
N ALA A 246 -4.80 31.72 -5.79
CA ALA A 246 -6.08 32.04 -6.37
C ALA A 246 -7.26 31.74 -5.44
N ARG A 247 -8.21 32.66 -5.30
CA ARG A 247 -9.43 32.50 -4.51
C ARG A 247 -10.61 33.16 -5.25
N GLY A 248 -11.82 32.72 -4.97
CA GLY A 248 -13.02 33.27 -5.60
C GLY A 248 -13.00 33.14 -7.12
N ASP A 249 -13.28 34.23 -7.84
CA ASP A 249 -13.30 34.28 -9.31
C ASP A 249 -11.94 33.91 -9.93
N ASP A 250 -10.83 34.23 -9.30
CA ASP A 250 -9.48 33.85 -9.70
C ASP A 250 -9.32 32.30 -9.66
N PHE A 251 -9.79 31.65 -8.60
CA PHE A 251 -9.79 30.19 -8.50
C PHE A 251 -10.65 29.56 -9.59
N SER A 252 -11.85 30.08 -9.82
CA SER A 252 -12.74 29.61 -10.88
C SER A 252 -12.08 29.68 -12.26
N ALA A 253 -11.36 30.78 -12.52
CA ALA A 253 -10.64 30.96 -13.77
C ALA A 253 -9.52 29.96 -13.96
N VAL A 254 -8.76 29.64 -12.90
CA VAL A 254 -7.70 28.62 -12.94
C VAL A 254 -8.27 27.26 -13.25
N VAL A 255 -9.35 26.84 -12.57
CA VAL A 255 -10.00 25.54 -12.77
C VAL A 255 -10.56 25.41 -14.20
N GLN A 256 -11.25 26.45 -14.69
CA GLN A 256 -11.80 26.44 -16.05
C GLN A 256 -10.70 26.40 -17.11
N ALA A 257 -9.59 27.09 -16.90
CA ALA A 257 -8.44 27.04 -17.80
C ALA A 257 -7.78 25.66 -17.82
N ALA A 258 -7.66 25.00 -16.66
CA ALA A 258 -7.13 23.66 -16.55
C ALA A 258 -8.03 22.63 -17.29
N ASP A 259 -9.36 22.74 -17.13
CA ASP A 259 -10.30 21.87 -17.87
C ASP A 259 -10.24 22.09 -19.39
N GLU A 260 -10.08 23.34 -19.82
CA GLU A 260 -9.89 23.64 -21.23
C GLU A 260 -8.61 23.02 -21.80
N LEU A 261 -7.49 23.08 -21.06
CA LEU A 261 -6.23 22.44 -21.46
C LEU A 261 -6.39 20.91 -21.51
N ARG A 262 -7.00 20.31 -20.48
CA ARG A 262 -7.31 18.88 -20.46
C ARG A 262 -8.09 18.47 -21.70
N ARG A 263 -9.16 19.21 -22.02
CA ARG A 263 -10.01 18.92 -23.17
C ARG A 263 -9.28 19.03 -24.50
N LYS A 264 -8.36 19.98 -24.63
CA LYS A 264 -7.52 20.11 -25.84
C LYS A 264 -6.52 18.96 -25.99
N THR A 265 -6.00 18.45 -24.86
CA THR A 265 -4.98 17.41 -24.86
C THR A 265 -5.56 16.01 -24.94
N ASN A 266 -6.55 15.72 -24.11
CA ASN A 266 -7.08 14.35 -23.89
C ASN A 266 -8.50 14.15 -24.39
N GLY A 267 -9.17 15.20 -24.90
CA GLY A 267 -10.59 15.12 -25.28
C GLY A 267 -11.50 14.88 -24.07
N ASN A 268 -12.53 14.10 -24.25
CA ASN A 268 -13.50 13.75 -23.20
C ASN A 268 -13.30 12.31 -22.68
N SER A 269 -12.16 11.70 -22.98
CA SER A 269 -11.86 10.34 -22.55
C SER A 269 -11.22 10.33 -21.18
N VAL A 270 -11.73 9.47 -20.31
CA VAL A 270 -11.13 9.12 -19.02
C VAL A 270 -10.77 7.64 -19.10
N SER A 271 -9.49 7.30 -18.84
CA SER A 271 -9.02 5.92 -18.93
C SER A 271 -8.84 5.31 -17.55
N PHE A 272 -8.99 4.00 -17.48
CA PHE A 272 -8.70 3.21 -16.28
C PHE A 272 -7.97 1.93 -16.65
N VAL A 273 -7.28 1.32 -15.70
CA VAL A 273 -6.57 0.04 -15.90
C VAL A 273 -7.26 -1.06 -15.11
N VAL A 274 -7.61 -2.15 -15.82
CA VAL A 274 -8.07 -3.38 -15.17
C VAL A 274 -6.87 -4.27 -14.92
N ASN A 275 -6.55 -4.48 -13.65
CA ASN A 275 -5.48 -5.38 -13.24
C ASN A 275 -6.05 -6.76 -12.87
N ARG A 276 -5.28 -7.81 -13.15
CA ARG A 276 -5.59 -9.18 -12.75
C ARG A 276 -4.36 -9.81 -12.13
N ASN A 277 -4.52 -10.41 -10.97
CA ASN A 277 -3.50 -11.28 -10.41
C ASN A 277 -3.51 -12.62 -11.16
N ILE A 278 -2.41 -12.94 -11.84
CA ILE A 278 -2.26 -14.17 -12.61
C ILE A 278 -1.41 -15.15 -11.81
N ASN A 279 -2.07 -16.06 -11.10
CA ASN A 279 -1.43 -17.23 -10.53
C ASN A 279 -1.39 -18.32 -11.60
N TYR A 280 -0.23 -18.52 -12.23
CA TYR A 280 -0.06 -19.48 -13.33
C TYR A 280 -0.08 -20.94 -12.88
N THR A 281 0.03 -21.22 -11.57
CA THR A 281 -0.12 -22.55 -11.00
C THR A 281 -0.43 -22.51 -9.51
N ASN A 282 -1.17 -23.48 -9.02
CA ASN A 282 -1.38 -23.77 -7.60
C ASN A 282 -0.65 -25.04 -7.16
N ILE A 283 0.20 -25.61 -8.02
CA ILE A 283 1.02 -26.77 -7.69
C ILE A 283 2.21 -26.28 -6.86
N CYS A 284 2.33 -26.80 -5.64
CA CYS A 284 3.38 -26.40 -4.72
C CYS A 284 4.02 -27.65 -4.06
N TYR A 285 5.33 -27.73 -4.13
CA TYR A 285 6.10 -28.83 -3.53
C TYR A 285 6.16 -28.79 -2.00
N PHE A 286 5.93 -27.61 -1.42
CA PHE A 286 6.19 -27.38 0.01
C PHE A 286 5.14 -28.02 0.92
N LYS A 287 3.93 -28.29 0.45
CA LYS A 287 2.87 -28.98 1.19
C LYS A 287 2.72 -28.47 2.64
N CYS A 288 2.70 -27.16 2.81
CA CYS A 288 2.56 -26.53 4.12
C CYS A 288 1.27 -26.99 4.78
N GLN A 289 1.33 -27.33 6.06
CA GLN A 289 0.17 -27.89 6.77
C GLN A 289 -1.01 -26.92 6.90
N PHE A 290 -0.73 -25.62 6.91
CA PHE A 290 -1.74 -24.54 7.05
C PHE A 290 -2.21 -23.97 5.71
N CYS A 291 -1.58 -24.33 4.57
CA CYS A 291 -1.83 -23.69 3.28
C CYS A 291 -2.90 -24.42 2.49
N ALA A 292 -4.00 -23.75 2.17
CA ALA A 292 -5.07 -24.28 1.32
C ALA A 292 -4.84 -24.03 -0.19
N PHE A 293 -3.91 -23.14 -0.56
CA PHE A 293 -3.57 -22.84 -1.95
C PHE A 293 -2.93 -24.01 -2.69
N SER A 294 -2.10 -24.81 -1.99
CA SER A 294 -1.33 -25.89 -2.59
C SER A 294 -2.20 -27.09 -2.93
N LYS A 295 -2.28 -27.45 -4.20
CA LYS A 295 -2.82 -28.72 -4.69
C LYS A 295 -1.68 -29.65 -5.08
N GLY A 296 -1.72 -30.87 -4.56
CA GLY A 296 -0.58 -31.79 -4.58
C GLY A 296 -0.31 -32.50 -5.90
N LYS A 297 -1.25 -32.50 -6.84
CA LYS A 297 -1.16 -33.24 -8.11
C LYS A 297 -1.64 -32.41 -9.28
N LEU A 298 -0.98 -32.58 -10.42
CA LEU A 298 -1.33 -31.92 -11.67
C LEU A 298 -2.78 -32.20 -12.12
N SER A 299 -3.31 -33.37 -11.75
CA SER A 299 -4.65 -33.81 -12.10
C SER A 299 -5.77 -33.22 -11.23
N GLU A 300 -5.44 -32.61 -10.09
CA GLU A 300 -6.44 -32.17 -9.12
C GLU A 300 -6.89 -30.74 -9.34
N ASN A 301 -6.05 -29.89 -9.90
CA ASN A 301 -6.44 -28.54 -10.28
C ASN A 301 -5.36 -27.81 -11.08
N LEU A 302 -5.73 -27.40 -12.27
CA LEU A 302 -4.97 -26.45 -13.07
C LEU A 302 -5.81 -25.16 -13.14
N ARG A 303 -5.39 -24.13 -12.46
CA ARG A 303 -5.90 -22.80 -12.68
C ARG A 303 -4.91 -22.00 -13.51
#